data_4278a113940c4b84fc5dcfa773d8038e
#
_entry.id   4278a113940c4b84fc5dcfa773d8038e
#
_cell.length_a   1.000
_cell.length_b   1.000
_cell.length_c   1.000
_cell.angle_alpha   90.00
_cell.angle_beta   90.00
_cell.angle_gamma   90.00
#
_symmetry.space_group_name_H-M   'P 1'
#
loop_
_entity.id
_entity.type
_entity.pdbx_description
1 polymer ?
#
loop_
_entity_poly.entity_id
_entity_poly.type
_entity_poly.pdbx_seq_one_letter_code
_entity_poly.pdbx_strand_id
1 'polypeptide(L)'
;LSSLMSDEDGGFIVKFKKIIEEMVETKGENLLFIDEIHTIVGAGGSDKGALDAGNIIKPVLSRGEMQLIGATTLDEFHEYVEQDRALERRMQPIMVSEPTTTQAVEILEQAKAIYESFHQVSISSAAVKQAVLLSVRYIPDQFLPDKAFDLIDEAATICSTNGLGHVGKQEIAEVLKNKTGIPVTTILKGDKERLDGLKEKLSRRVKGQDEAVDAVVNAITVAQAGLQDQRKPLSSFMFLGTSGVGKTELALALAEGMFDDEEAIIRFDMSEYKQKGDITKLIGDRQTRTKGQLTEKVKQKPYSVILIDEVEKAHSEVVDLFLQVLDAGRLTDSTGRQVSFKNTIVIITTNIGSQKIIKQYELKGNFKKLTERDKIQFEKSMTLELETKF
;
A
#
# COMPACT_ATOMS: atom_id res chain seq x y z
N LEU A 1 -17.20 0.26 -25.67
CA LEU A 1 -17.08 1.60 -26.25
C LEU A 1 -15.85 1.76 -27.14
N SER A 2 -14.69 1.32 -26.71
CA SER A 2 -13.43 1.43 -27.46
C SER A 2 -13.50 0.84 -28.89
N SER A 3 -14.21 -0.25 -29.10
CA SER A 3 -14.41 -0.84 -30.44
C SER A 3 -15.36 -0.01 -31.35
N LEU A 4 -16.19 0.83 -30.77
CA LEU A 4 -17.05 1.76 -31.50
C LEU A 4 -16.34 3.08 -31.82
N MET A 5 -15.32 3.45 -31.04
CA MET A 5 -14.53 4.68 -31.18
C MET A 5 -13.41 4.62 -32.23
N SER A 6 -13.09 3.44 -32.76
CA SER A 6 -11.95 3.22 -33.65
C SER A 6 -12.17 3.63 -35.13
N ASP A 7 -13.32 4.11 -35.51
CA ASP A 7 -13.60 4.56 -36.87
C ASP A 7 -13.32 6.08 -37.04
N GLU A 8 -12.37 6.43 -37.87
CA GLU A 8 -11.87 7.81 -38.10
C GLU A 8 -12.89 8.81 -38.67
N ASP A 9 -14.07 8.37 -39.08
CA ASP A 9 -15.04 9.20 -39.84
C ASP A 9 -16.39 9.48 -39.13
N GLY A 10 -16.39 9.81 -37.84
CA GLY A 10 -17.66 10.16 -37.14
C GLY A 10 -18.64 8.98 -36.99
N GLY A 11 -18.21 7.77 -37.33
CA GLY A 11 -19.00 6.55 -37.29
C GLY A 11 -19.52 6.18 -35.89
N PHE A 12 -18.81 6.55 -34.84
CA PHE A 12 -19.25 6.32 -33.46
C PHE A 12 -20.57 7.00 -33.14
N ILE A 13 -20.67 8.31 -33.41
CA ILE A 13 -21.87 9.10 -33.10
C ILE A 13 -23.09 8.60 -33.86
N VAL A 14 -22.90 8.24 -35.12
CA VAL A 14 -24.00 7.73 -35.98
C VAL A 14 -24.47 6.37 -35.46
N LYS A 15 -23.57 5.47 -35.15
CA LYS A 15 -23.87 4.15 -34.56
C LYS A 15 -24.52 4.28 -33.19
N PHE A 16 -23.96 5.15 -32.35
CA PHE A 16 -24.45 5.38 -31.00
C PHE A 16 -25.87 5.99 -31.02
N LYS A 17 -26.11 6.98 -31.88
CA LYS A 17 -27.42 7.56 -32.06
C LYS A 17 -28.46 6.53 -32.50
N LYS A 18 -28.08 5.63 -33.41
CA LYS A 18 -28.94 4.54 -33.86
C LYS A 18 -29.30 3.57 -32.74
N ILE A 19 -28.34 3.22 -31.89
CA ILE A 19 -28.58 2.39 -30.68
C ILE A 19 -29.60 3.09 -29.77
N ILE A 20 -29.42 4.38 -29.51
CA ILE A 20 -30.35 5.15 -28.66
C ILE A 20 -31.74 5.22 -29.28
N GLU A 21 -31.86 5.41 -30.60
CA GLU A 21 -33.15 5.42 -31.31
C GLU A 21 -33.84 4.06 -31.18
N GLU A 22 -33.15 2.94 -31.38
CA GLU A 22 -33.69 1.58 -31.16
C GLU A 22 -34.14 1.36 -29.71
N MET A 23 -33.38 1.88 -28.73
CA MET A 23 -33.74 1.80 -27.30
C MET A 23 -35.00 2.57 -26.97
N VAL A 24 -35.22 3.70 -27.62
CA VAL A 24 -36.42 4.53 -27.46
C VAL A 24 -37.65 3.85 -28.12
N GLU A 25 -37.48 3.25 -29.31
CA GLU A 25 -38.55 2.52 -30.01
C GLU A 25 -39.00 1.29 -29.22
N THR A 26 -38.09 0.59 -28.55
CA THR A 26 -38.34 -0.60 -27.71
C THR A 26 -38.53 -0.27 -26.23
N LYS A 27 -39.16 0.85 -25.93
CA LYS A 27 -39.31 1.42 -24.59
C LYS A 27 -39.80 0.38 -23.57
N GLY A 28 -38.97 0.11 -22.59
CA GLY A 28 -39.27 -0.80 -21.48
C GLY A 28 -38.94 -2.29 -21.73
N GLU A 29 -38.52 -2.69 -22.93
CA GLU A 29 -38.14 -4.07 -23.25
C GLU A 29 -36.64 -4.30 -23.12
N ASN A 30 -35.85 -3.22 -23.27
CA ASN A 30 -34.38 -3.29 -23.24
C ASN A 30 -33.77 -2.39 -22.17
N LEU A 31 -32.65 -2.82 -21.63
CA LEU A 31 -31.83 -2.10 -20.65
C LEU A 31 -30.45 -1.84 -21.25
N LEU A 32 -30.03 -0.57 -21.32
CA LEU A 32 -28.70 -0.20 -21.77
C LEU A 32 -27.74 -0.21 -20.60
N PHE A 33 -26.65 -0.98 -20.70
CA PHE A 33 -25.54 -0.92 -19.77
C PHE A 33 -24.35 -0.21 -20.41
N ILE A 34 -23.83 0.81 -19.74
CA ILE A 34 -22.63 1.56 -20.16
C ILE A 34 -21.60 1.48 -19.07
N ASP A 35 -20.51 0.76 -19.36
CA ASP A 35 -19.32 0.78 -18.52
C ASP A 35 -18.53 2.06 -18.75
N GLU A 36 -17.88 2.58 -17.68
CA GLU A 36 -17.15 3.85 -17.72
C GLU A 36 -17.98 5.02 -18.29
N ILE A 37 -19.21 5.19 -17.79
CA ILE A 37 -20.15 6.20 -18.31
C ILE A 37 -19.58 7.63 -18.26
N HIS A 38 -18.63 7.91 -17.37
CA HIS A 38 -17.94 9.20 -17.29
C HIS A 38 -17.24 9.57 -18.60
N THR A 39 -16.79 8.59 -19.39
CA THR A 39 -16.14 8.83 -20.69
C THR A 39 -17.09 9.46 -21.72
N ILE A 40 -18.39 9.21 -21.57
CA ILE A 40 -19.42 9.77 -22.44
C ILE A 40 -19.93 11.11 -21.91
N VAL A 41 -20.01 11.25 -20.58
CA VAL A 41 -20.63 12.40 -19.92
C VAL A 41 -19.63 13.52 -19.66
N GLY A 42 -18.41 13.18 -19.29
CA GLY A 42 -17.39 14.11 -18.76
C GLY A 42 -16.45 14.71 -19.80
N ALA A 43 -16.48 14.27 -21.04
CA ALA A 43 -15.53 14.70 -22.06
C ALA A 43 -15.77 16.14 -22.55
N GLY A 44 -15.76 17.07 -21.61
CA GLY A 44 -15.79 18.52 -21.88
C GLY A 44 -14.47 19.11 -22.41
N GLY A 45 -13.44 18.28 -22.67
CA GLY A 45 -12.13 18.75 -23.11
C GLY A 45 -11.52 17.83 -24.18
N SER A 46 -11.36 18.32 -25.36
CA SER A 46 -10.55 17.81 -26.49
C SER A 46 -11.14 16.74 -27.43
N ASP A 47 -12.03 15.85 -27.03
CA ASP A 47 -12.62 14.86 -27.94
C ASP A 47 -14.03 15.24 -28.36
N LYS A 48 -14.18 15.73 -29.58
CA LYS A 48 -15.47 16.14 -30.16
C LYS A 48 -16.53 15.03 -30.13
N GLY A 49 -16.12 13.78 -30.27
CA GLY A 49 -17.02 12.62 -30.29
C GLY A 49 -17.72 12.32 -28.96
N ALA A 50 -17.07 12.50 -27.85
CA ALA A 50 -17.63 12.21 -26.53
C ALA A 50 -18.57 13.31 -26.02
N LEU A 51 -18.30 14.58 -26.37
CA LEU A 51 -19.23 15.73 -26.17
C LEU A 51 -20.57 15.52 -26.86
N ASP A 52 -20.54 14.95 -28.07
CA ASP A 52 -21.76 14.71 -28.85
C ASP A 52 -22.59 13.54 -28.29
N ALA A 53 -21.95 12.48 -27.75
CA ALA A 53 -22.64 11.34 -27.16
C ALA A 53 -23.41 11.71 -25.88
N GLY A 54 -22.81 12.52 -25.01
CA GLY A 54 -23.49 13.07 -23.83
C GLY A 54 -24.73 13.90 -24.19
N ASN A 55 -24.64 14.70 -25.24
CA ASN A 55 -25.74 15.50 -25.73
C ASN A 55 -26.89 14.67 -26.35
N ILE A 56 -26.60 13.45 -26.84
CA ILE A 56 -27.62 12.52 -27.36
C ILE A 56 -28.34 11.82 -26.17
N ILE A 57 -27.63 11.40 -25.15
CA ILE A 57 -28.21 10.64 -24.01
C ILE A 57 -29.05 11.54 -23.09
N LYS A 58 -28.57 12.73 -22.76
CA LYS A 58 -29.19 13.63 -21.76
C LYS A 58 -30.67 13.92 -22.05
N PRO A 59 -31.09 14.27 -23.27
CA PRO A 59 -32.50 14.52 -23.57
C PRO A 59 -33.36 13.26 -23.40
N VAL A 60 -32.88 12.10 -23.83
CA VAL A 60 -33.62 10.82 -23.76
C VAL A 60 -33.82 10.38 -22.32
N LEU A 61 -32.78 10.47 -21.49
CA LEU A 61 -32.86 10.21 -20.03
C LEU A 61 -33.81 11.23 -19.37
N SER A 62 -33.75 12.51 -19.76
CA SER A 62 -34.59 13.55 -19.17
C SER A 62 -36.08 13.32 -19.44
N ARG A 63 -36.42 12.70 -20.55
CA ARG A 63 -37.81 12.34 -20.90
C ARG A 63 -38.23 10.97 -20.34
N GLY A 64 -37.30 10.19 -19.76
CA GLY A 64 -37.56 8.84 -19.25
C GLY A 64 -37.93 7.84 -20.37
N GLU A 65 -37.33 8.01 -21.55
CA GLU A 65 -37.67 7.22 -22.76
C GLU A 65 -36.83 5.93 -22.83
N MET A 66 -35.77 5.79 -22.01
CA MET A 66 -34.98 4.58 -21.94
C MET A 66 -34.53 4.28 -20.50
N GLN A 67 -34.17 3.02 -20.26
CA GLN A 67 -33.56 2.55 -19.02
C GLN A 67 -32.05 2.39 -19.21
N LEU A 68 -31.27 2.94 -18.28
CA LEU A 68 -29.81 2.97 -18.33
C LEU A 68 -29.22 2.57 -17.00
N ILE A 69 -28.22 1.69 -17.03
CA ILE A 69 -27.29 1.45 -15.94
C ILE A 69 -25.92 1.93 -16.39
N GLY A 70 -25.33 2.87 -15.66
CA GLY A 70 -23.96 3.32 -15.87
C GLY A 70 -23.06 2.84 -14.75
N ALA A 71 -21.88 2.33 -15.09
CA ALA A 71 -20.84 2.01 -14.12
C ALA A 71 -19.70 3.06 -14.21
N THR A 72 -19.16 3.46 -13.07
CA THR A 72 -18.03 4.39 -12.98
C THR A 72 -17.39 4.30 -11.60
N THR A 73 -16.22 4.89 -11.41
CA THR A 73 -15.61 5.03 -10.08
C THR A 73 -16.27 6.15 -9.28
N LEU A 74 -16.07 6.15 -7.96
CA LEU A 74 -16.64 7.17 -7.08
C LEU A 74 -16.07 8.56 -7.38
N ASP A 75 -14.78 8.66 -7.63
CA ASP A 75 -14.11 9.93 -7.94
C ASP A 75 -14.64 10.52 -9.26
N GLU A 76 -14.77 9.68 -10.28
CA GLU A 76 -15.31 10.08 -11.58
C GLU A 76 -16.81 10.41 -11.52
N PHE A 77 -17.57 9.72 -10.67
CA PHE A 77 -18.96 10.08 -10.41
C PHE A 77 -19.08 11.50 -9.86
N HIS A 78 -18.29 11.85 -8.84
CA HIS A 78 -18.26 13.19 -8.25
C HIS A 78 -17.77 14.26 -9.24
N GLU A 79 -16.78 13.92 -10.08
CA GLU A 79 -16.18 14.87 -11.01
C GLU A 79 -17.08 15.13 -12.24
N TYR A 80 -17.71 14.09 -12.80
CA TYR A 80 -18.39 14.19 -14.10
C TYR A 80 -19.91 14.04 -14.04
N VAL A 81 -20.46 13.23 -13.14
CA VAL A 81 -21.90 12.95 -13.11
C VAL A 81 -22.63 13.87 -12.13
N GLU A 82 -22.11 14.04 -10.93
CA GLU A 82 -22.74 14.86 -9.88
C GLU A 82 -22.73 16.35 -10.22
N GLN A 83 -21.74 16.83 -10.98
CA GLN A 83 -21.69 18.22 -11.44
C GLN A 83 -22.71 18.52 -12.56
N ASP A 84 -23.23 17.50 -13.24
CA ASP A 84 -24.24 17.65 -14.27
C ASP A 84 -25.65 17.48 -13.71
N ARG A 85 -26.31 18.62 -13.43
CA ARG A 85 -27.67 18.66 -12.85
C ARG A 85 -28.72 17.87 -13.62
N ALA A 86 -28.52 17.65 -14.93
CA ALA A 86 -29.50 16.93 -15.77
C ALA A 86 -29.39 15.42 -15.53
N LEU A 87 -28.16 14.91 -15.26
CA LEU A 87 -27.89 13.51 -14.96
C LEU A 87 -28.12 13.19 -13.47
N GLU A 88 -27.66 14.05 -12.57
CA GLU A 88 -27.84 13.90 -11.13
C GLU A 88 -29.32 13.63 -10.75
N ARG A 89 -30.26 14.34 -11.37
CA ARG A 89 -31.68 14.17 -11.11
C ARG A 89 -32.30 12.91 -11.71
N ARG A 90 -31.60 12.19 -12.58
CA ARG A 90 -32.13 11.05 -13.35
C ARG A 90 -31.39 9.76 -13.07
N MET A 91 -30.22 9.84 -12.49
CA MET A 91 -29.40 8.68 -12.13
C MET A 91 -29.36 8.56 -10.61
N GLN A 92 -29.79 7.43 -10.09
CA GLN A 92 -29.68 7.12 -8.67
C GLN A 92 -28.35 6.40 -8.42
N PRO A 93 -27.46 6.95 -7.59
CA PRO A 93 -26.22 6.27 -7.28
C PRO A 93 -26.47 5.02 -6.43
N ILE A 94 -25.89 3.91 -6.85
CA ILE A 94 -25.87 2.64 -6.11
C ILE A 94 -24.42 2.31 -5.80
N MET A 95 -24.08 2.37 -4.52
CA MET A 95 -22.72 2.07 -4.05
C MET A 95 -22.49 0.55 -4.04
N VAL A 96 -21.48 0.11 -4.79
CA VAL A 96 -21.00 -1.27 -4.78
C VAL A 96 -19.69 -1.30 -3.98
N SER A 97 -19.75 -1.84 -2.78
CA SER A 97 -18.58 -1.91 -1.89
C SER A 97 -17.69 -3.11 -2.22
N GLU A 98 -16.41 -2.98 -1.88
CA GLU A 98 -15.46 -4.10 -1.93
C GLU A 98 -15.97 -5.28 -1.09
N PRO A 99 -15.95 -6.52 -1.60
CA PRO A 99 -16.37 -7.67 -0.84
C PRO A 99 -15.42 -7.95 0.33
N THR A 100 -15.96 -8.51 1.40
CA THR A 100 -15.15 -9.03 2.50
C THR A 100 -14.27 -10.19 2.02
N THR A 101 -13.19 -10.49 2.77
CA THR A 101 -12.31 -11.63 2.47
C THR A 101 -13.07 -12.95 2.34
N THR A 102 -14.09 -13.18 3.18
CA THR A 102 -14.92 -14.38 3.11
C THR A 102 -15.73 -14.43 1.81
N GLN A 103 -16.39 -13.33 1.47
CA GLN A 103 -17.17 -13.23 0.22
C GLN A 103 -16.26 -13.35 -1.01
N ALA A 104 -15.07 -12.76 -0.97
CA ALA A 104 -14.10 -12.88 -2.07
C ALA A 104 -13.67 -14.35 -2.29
N VAL A 105 -13.42 -15.11 -1.21
CA VAL A 105 -13.13 -16.55 -1.32
C VAL A 105 -14.29 -17.29 -1.98
N GLU A 106 -15.53 -17.01 -1.59
CA GLU A 106 -16.72 -17.64 -2.19
C GLU A 106 -16.86 -17.29 -3.67
N ILE A 107 -16.63 -16.03 -4.05
CA ILE A 107 -16.66 -15.58 -5.44
C ILE A 107 -15.60 -16.33 -6.27
N LEU A 108 -14.36 -16.39 -5.78
CA LEU A 108 -13.28 -17.07 -6.49
C LEU A 108 -13.50 -18.59 -6.58
N GLU A 109 -14.04 -19.23 -5.54
CA GLU A 109 -14.38 -20.66 -5.59
C GLU A 109 -15.45 -20.97 -6.66
N GLN A 110 -16.43 -20.09 -6.85
CA GLN A 110 -17.45 -20.25 -7.89
C GLN A 110 -16.88 -20.02 -9.30
N ALA A 111 -15.98 -19.05 -9.46
CA ALA A 111 -15.37 -18.73 -10.73
C ALA A 111 -14.21 -19.69 -11.12
N LYS A 112 -13.67 -20.44 -10.16
CA LYS A 112 -12.48 -21.30 -10.30
C LYS A 112 -12.54 -22.23 -11.52
N ALA A 113 -13.69 -22.86 -11.76
CA ALA A 113 -13.85 -23.81 -12.86
C ALA A 113 -13.60 -23.18 -14.26
N ILE A 114 -13.85 -21.88 -14.41
CA ILE A 114 -13.60 -21.16 -15.66
C ILE A 114 -12.09 -21.07 -15.91
N TYR A 115 -11.32 -20.69 -14.90
CA TYR A 115 -9.85 -20.58 -14.95
C TYR A 115 -9.20 -21.96 -15.14
N GLU A 116 -9.68 -22.99 -14.41
CA GLU A 116 -9.22 -24.38 -14.57
C GLU A 116 -9.41 -24.89 -16.00
N SER A 117 -10.56 -24.61 -16.59
CA SER A 117 -10.86 -24.98 -17.97
C SER A 117 -10.03 -24.22 -19.00
N PHE A 118 -9.79 -22.92 -18.77
CA PHE A 118 -9.03 -22.07 -19.68
C PHE A 118 -7.54 -22.45 -19.70
N HIS A 119 -6.93 -22.58 -18.51
CA HIS A 119 -5.49 -22.85 -18.37
C HIS A 119 -5.14 -24.33 -18.39
N GLN A 120 -6.12 -25.23 -18.37
CA GLN A 120 -5.96 -26.69 -18.32
C GLN A 120 -5.14 -27.15 -17.10
N VAL A 121 -5.40 -26.53 -15.93
CA VAL A 121 -4.78 -26.83 -14.63
C VAL A 121 -5.85 -26.97 -13.56
N SER A 122 -5.56 -27.71 -12.48
CA SER A 122 -6.43 -27.75 -11.31
C SER A 122 -6.02 -26.69 -10.29
N ILE A 123 -6.98 -26.03 -9.65
CA ILE A 123 -6.74 -25.00 -8.64
C ILE A 123 -7.28 -25.46 -7.30
N SER A 124 -6.43 -25.61 -6.28
CA SER A 124 -6.87 -26.03 -4.95
C SER A 124 -7.66 -24.93 -4.24
N SER A 125 -8.66 -25.29 -3.42
CA SER A 125 -9.35 -24.34 -2.55
C SER A 125 -8.39 -23.68 -1.55
N ALA A 126 -7.29 -24.34 -1.23
CA ALA A 126 -6.23 -23.77 -0.42
C ALA A 126 -5.47 -22.63 -1.16
N ALA A 127 -5.28 -22.76 -2.48
CA ALA A 127 -4.71 -21.71 -3.31
C ALA A 127 -5.65 -20.50 -3.43
N VAL A 128 -6.94 -20.73 -3.65
CA VAL A 128 -7.97 -19.68 -3.68
C VAL A 128 -7.97 -18.87 -2.40
N LYS A 129 -8.06 -19.54 -1.25
CA LYS A 129 -7.99 -18.86 0.06
C LYS A 129 -6.69 -18.10 0.25
N GLN A 130 -5.57 -18.70 -0.17
CA GLN A 130 -4.27 -18.07 -0.07
C GLN A 130 -4.17 -16.82 -0.97
N ALA A 131 -4.66 -16.87 -2.20
CA ALA A 131 -4.69 -15.73 -3.12
C ALA A 131 -5.43 -14.53 -2.52
N VAL A 132 -6.61 -14.76 -1.92
CA VAL A 132 -7.37 -13.70 -1.25
C VAL A 132 -6.60 -13.13 -0.05
N LEU A 133 -6.11 -13.98 0.86
CA LEU A 133 -5.42 -13.52 2.07
C LEU A 133 -4.12 -12.77 1.74
N LEU A 134 -3.34 -13.30 0.79
CA LEU A 134 -2.09 -12.69 0.39
C LEU A 134 -2.30 -11.40 -0.41
N SER A 135 -3.31 -11.34 -1.28
CA SER A 135 -3.61 -10.11 -2.01
C SER A 135 -4.05 -8.97 -1.07
N VAL A 136 -4.86 -9.25 -0.06
CA VAL A 136 -5.24 -8.28 0.97
C VAL A 136 -4.04 -7.76 1.72
N ARG A 137 -3.11 -8.65 2.07
CA ARG A 137 -1.93 -8.32 2.87
C ARG A 137 -0.85 -7.59 2.07
N TYR A 138 -0.59 -8.03 0.84
CA TYR A 138 0.60 -7.65 0.07
C TYR A 138 0.32 -6.75 -1.13
N ILE A 139 -0.95 -6.60 -1.55
CA ILE A 139 -1.38 -5.73 -2.66
C ILE A 139 -2.42 -4.71 -2.14
N PRO A 140 -1.96 -3.63 -1.45
CA PRO A 140 -2.87 -2.66 -0.84
C PRO A 140 -3.52 -1.71 -1.86
N ASP A 141 -2.91 -1.52 -3.04
CA ASP A 141 -3.32 -0.52 -4.03
C ASP A 141 -4.40 -1.01 -4.99
N GLN A 142 -4.85 -2.26 -4.84
CA GLN A 142 -5.91 -2.88 -5.63
C GLN A 142 -7.02 -3.41 -4.72
N PHE A 143 -8.19 -3.66 -5.30
CA PHE A 143 -9.39 -4.09 -4.55
C PHE A 143 -9.74 -5.55 -4.82
N LEU A 144 -10.42 -6.17 -3.85
CA LEU A 144 -11.04 -7.47 -4.04
C LEU A 144 -12.31 -7.34 -4.89
N PRO A 145 -12.68 -8.38 -5.67
CA PRO A 145 -12.00 -9.68 -5.80
C PRO A 145 -10.86 -9.66 -6.84
N ASP A 146 -10.71 -8.60 -7.61
CA ASP A 146 -9.87 -8.49 -8.81
C ASP A 146 -8.41 -8.86 -8.55
N LYS A 147 -7.77 -8.24 -7.54
CA LYS A 147 -6.40 -8.54 -7.15
C LYS A 147 -6.12 -10.01 -6.80
N ALA A 148 -7.13 -10.74 -6.34
CA ALA A 148 -6.99 -12.15 -6.03
C ALA A 148 -7.21 -13.02 -7.28
N PHE A 149 -8.07 -12.60 -8.20
CA PHE A 149 -8.18 -13.20 -9.53
C PHE A 149 -6.87 -13.10 -10.31
N ASP A 150 -6.24 -11.91 -10.32
CA ASP A 150 -4.93 -11.70 -10.96
C ASP A 150 -3.87 -12.69 -10.48
N LEU A 151 -3.82 -12.94 -9.15
CA LEU A 151 -2.87 -13.92 -8.61
C LEU A 151 -3.16 -15.35 -9.06
N ILE A 152 -4.43 -15.73 -9.15
CA ILE A 152 -4.84 -17.05 -9.60
C ILE A 152 -4.57 -17.22 -11.09
N ASP A 153 -4.92 -16.24 -11.90
CA ASP A 153 -4.75 -16.26 -13.35
C ASP A 153 -3.26 -16.39 -13.74
N GLU A 154 -2.41 -15.56 -13.11
CA GLU A 154 -0.97 -15.59 -13.34
C GLU A 154 -0.33 -16.90 -12.85
N ALA A 155 -0.75 -17.43 -11.68
CA ALA A 155 -0.27 -18.71 -11.18
C ALA A 155 -0.70 -19.85 -12.10
N ALA A 156 -1.94 -19.85 -12.58
CA ALA A 156 -2.44 -20.83 -13.53
C ALA A 156 -1.70 -20.77 -14.86
N THR A 157 -1.40 -19.57 -15.36
CA THR A 157 -0.60 -19.36 -16.58
C THR A 157 0.80 -19.94 -16.43
N ILE A 158 1.49 -19.64 -15.31
CA ILE A 158 2.84 -20.17 -15.03
C ILE A 158 2.82 -21.70 -14.93
N CYS A 159 1.83 -22.26 -14.22
CA CYS A 159 1.70 -23.71 -14.12
C CYS A 159 1.43 -24.39 -15.45
N SER A 160 0.53 -23.85 -16.25
CA SER A 160 0.22 -24.34 -17.59
C SER A 160 1.45 -24.32 -18.50
N THR A 161 2.18 -23.19 -18.53
CA THR A 161 3.38 -23.01 -19.37
C THR A 161 4.50 -23.96 -18.96
N ASN A 162 4.67 -24.23 -17.67
CA ASN A 162 5.70 -25.11 -17.13
C ASN A 162 5.28 -26.60 -17.11
N GLY A 163 4.10 -26.93 -17.59
CA GLY A 163 3.58 -28.29 -17.57
C GLY A 163 3.20 -28.80 -16.17
N LEU A 164 3.01 -27.90 -15.21
CA LEU A 164 2.54 -28.20 -13.87
C LEU A 164 1.00 -28.23 -13.92
N GLY A 165 0.40 -29.40 -13.68
CA GLY A 165 -1.06 -29.56 -13.75
C GLY A 165 -1.86 -29.02 -12.56
N HIS A 166 -1.22 -28.36 -11.61
CA HIS A 166 -1.84 -27.99 -10.35
C HIS A 166 -1.33 -26.65 -9.80
N VAL A 167 -2.26 -25.81 -9.30
CA VAL A 167 -1.99 -24.57 -8.59
C VAL A 167 -2.28 -24.75 -7.11
N GLY A 168 -1.24 -24.69 -6.28
CA GLY A 168 -1.30 -24.73 -4.84
C GLY A 168 -0.91 -23.39 -4.19
N LYS A 169 -0.66 -23.41 -2.89
CA LYS A 169 -0.25 -22.20 -2.14
C LYS A 169 1.11 -21.69 -2.54
N GLN A 170 2.01 -22.57 -2.96
CA GLN A 170 3.39 -22.22 -3.33
C GLN A 170 3.42 -21.41 -4.62
N GLU A 171 2.64 -21.82 -5.62
CA GLU A 171 2.54 -21.15 -6.90
C GLU A 171 1.98 -19.72 -6.75
N ILE A 172 0.96 -19.54 -5.90
CA ILE A 172 0.45 -18.21 -5.55
C ILE A 172 1.53 -17.35 -4.87
N ALA A 173 2.32 -17.93 -3.97
CA ALA A 173 3.40 -17.21 -3.29
C ALA A 173 4.54 -16.84 -4.25
N GLU A 174 4.84 -17.67 -5.25
CA GLU A 174 5.83 -17.37 -6.30
C GLU A 174 5.40 -16.20 -7.19
N VAL A 175 4.12 -16.16 -7.59
CA VAL A 175 3.56 -15.01 -8.31
C VAL A 175 3.71 -13.74 -7.48
N LEU A 176 3.33 -13.81 -6.22
CA LEU A 176 3.43 -12.65 -5.33
C LEU A 176 4.87 -12.19 -5.11
N LYS A 177 5.83 -13.12 -5.00
CA LYS A 177 7.27 -12.81 -4.98
C LYS A 177 7.69 -12.03 -6.22
N ASN A 178 7.26 -12.45 -7.40
CA ASN A 178 7.59 -11.76 -8.65
C ASN A 178 7.02 -10.33 -8.70
N LYS A 179 5.80 -10.13 -8.13
CA LYS A 179 5.16 -8.81 -8.07
C LYS A 179 5.74 -7.88 -7.00
N THR A 180 6.13 -8.43 -5.86
CA THR A 180 6.47 -7.63 -4.66
C THR A 180 7.96 -7.70 -4.28
N GLY A 181 8.71 -8.67 -4.82
CA GLY A 181 10.09 -8.94 -4.42
C GLY A 181 10.24 -9.68 -3.08
N ILE A 182 9.15 -9.99 -2.37
CA ILE A 182 9.19 -10.63 -1.06
C ILE A 182 9.48 -12.12 -1.22
N PRO A 183 10.47 -12.70 -0.51
CA PRO A 183 10.79 -14.12 -0.61
C PRO A 183 9.60 -15.04 -0.31
N VAL A 184 9.45 -16.14 -1.07
CA VAL A 184 8.36 -17.12 -0.89
C VAL A 184 8.35 -17.68 0.53
N THR A 185 9.52 -17.93 1.11
CA THR A 185 9.67 -18.38 2.50
C THR A 185 9.01 -17.42 3.48
N THR A 186 9.18 -16.12 3.26
CA THR A 186 8.58 -15.05 4.07
C THR A 186 7.07 -14.99 3.87
N ILE A 187 6.58 -15.16 2.64
CA ILE A 187 5.15 -15.14 2.31
C ILE A 187 4.41 -16.33 2.96
N LEU A 188 5.00 -17.52 2.90
CA LEU A 188 4.38 -18.75 3.39
C LEU A 188 4.51 -18.99 4.90
N LYS A 189 5.53 -18.42 5.53
CA LYS A 189 5.69 -18.49 7.00
C LYS A 189 4.56 -17.73 7.69
N GLY A 190 3.96 -18.34 8.68
CA GLY A 190 3.05 -17.66 9.60
C GLY A 190 3.78 -16.60 10.45
N ASP A 191 3.05 -15.62 10.96
CA ASP A 191 3.65 -14.56 11.78
C ASP A 191 4.38 -15.11 13.01
N LYS A 192 3.87 -16.20 13.60
CA LYS A 192 4.53 -16.89 14.71
C LYS A 192 5.87 -17.49 14.30
N GLU A 193 5.94 -18.16 13.16
CA GLU A 193 7.18 -18.78 12.68
C GLU A 193 8.26 -17.75 12.29
N ARG A 194 7.85 -16.52 11.93
CA ARG A 194 8.80 -15.42 11.68
C ARG A 194 9.42 -14.90 12.96
N LEU A 195 8.66 -14.88 14.05
CA LEU A 195 9.14 -14.44 15.36
C LEU A 195 10.02 -15.49 16.02
N ASP A 196 9.75 -16.78 15.73
CA ASP A 196 10.57 -17.88 16.23
C ASP A 196 12.00 -17.73 15.68
N GLY A 197 12.96 -17.57 16.59
CA GLY A 197 14.36 -17.36 16.23
C GLY A 197 14.78 -15.94 15.85
N LEU A 198 13.87 -14.94 15.86
CA LEU A 198 14.23 -13.54 15.58
C LEU A 198 15.27 -13.04 16.58
N LYS A 199 15.09 -13.31 17.88
CA LYS A 199 16.05 -12.93 18.92
C LYS A 199 17.43 -13.49 18.66
N GLU A 200 17.54 -14.78 18.32
CA GLU A 200 18.80 -15.45 18.02
C GLU A 200 19.46 -14.86 16.76
N LYS A 201 18.69 -14.58 15.73
CA LYS A 201 19.18 -13.93 14.50
C LYS A 201 19.78 -12.55 14.80
N LEU A 202 19.03 -11.69 15.52
CA LEU A 202 19.51 -10.37 15.91
C LEU A 202 20.75 -10.44 16.79
N SER A 203 20.77 -11.33 17.82
CA SER A 203 21.88 -11.48 18.74
C SER A 203 23.14 -12.07 18.08
N ARG A 204 23.03 -12.76 16.94
CA ARG A 204 24.19 -13.22 16.17
C ARG A 204 24.96 -12.08 15.55
N ARG A 205 24.25 -11.07 15.01
CA ARG A 205 24.84 -9.91 14.33
C ARG A 205 25.19 -8.79 15.30
N VAL A 206 24.31 -8.49 16.24
CA VAL A 206 24.48 -7.37 17.18
C VAL A 206 24.92 -7.89 18.53
N LYS A 207 26.19 -7.69 18.85
CA LYS A 207 26.79 -8.15 20.11
C LYS A 207 26.76 -7.07 21.18
N GLY A 208 26.48 -7.48 22.43
CA GLY A 208 26.54 -6.58 23.58
C GLY A 208 25.38 -5.60 23.72
N GLN A 209 24.27 -5.78 22.93
CA GLN A 209 23.06 -4.96 22.95
C GLN A 209 21.83 -5.80 23.29
N ASP A 210 21.96 -6.74 24.22
CA ASP A 210 20.91 -7.72 24.54
C ASP A 210 19.58 -7.06 24.94
N GLU A 211 19.66 -5.99 25.76
CA GLU A 211 18.46 -5.23 26.20
C GLU A 211 17.73 -4.55 25.02
N ALA A 212 18.47 -3.98 24.07
CA ALA A 212 17.90 -3.36 22.88
C ALA A 212 17.28 -4.42 21.95
N VAL A 213 17.94 -5.57 21.77
CA VAL A 213 17.40 -6.69 21.00
C VAL A 213 16.11 -7.21 21.63
N ASP A 214 16.07 -7.39 22.95
CA ASP A 214 14.88 -7.86 23.65
C ASP A 214 13.71 -6.85 23.54
N ALA A 215 13.99 -5.56 23.67
CA ALA A 215 12.98 -4.52 23.50
C ALA A 215 12.39 -4.52 22.08
N VAL A 216 13.23 -4.65 21.05
CA VAL A 216 12.78 -4.72 19.65
C VAL A 216 11.94 -5.96 19.39
N VAL A 217 12.39 -7.14 19.82
CA VAL A 217 11.67 -8.41 19.63
C VAL A 217 10.31 -8.37 20.34
N ASN A 218 10.27 -7.89 21.59
CA ASN A 218 9.02 -7.77 22.35
C ASN A 218 8.02 -6.83 21.67
N ALA A 219 8.45 -5.65 21.21
CA ALA A 219 7.59 -4.70 20.53
C ALA A 219 7.01 -5.26 19.23
N ILE A 220 7.83 -5.98 18.44
CA ILE A 220 7.36 -6.62 17.20
C ILE A 220 6.39 -7.77 17.52
N THR A 221 6.63 -8.54 18.56
CA THR A 221 5.74 -9.62 19.00
C THR A 221 4.35 -9.06 19.37
N VAL A 222 4.32 -7.96 20.12
CA VAL A 222 3.06 -7.28 20.49
C VAL A 222 2.34 -6.74 19.26
N ALA A 223 3.07 -6.14 18.33
CA ALA A 223 2.50 -5.61 17.08
C ALA A 223 1.86 -6.70 16.22
N GLN A 224 2.55 -7.84 16.06
CA GLN A 224 2.04 -8.97 15.27
C GLN A 224 0.89 -9.72 15.94
N ALA A 225 0.77 -9.64 17.27
CA ALA A 225 -0.39 -10.16 17.99
C ALA A 225 -1.69 -9.36 17.71
N GLY A 226 -1.62 -8.30 16.88
CA GLY A 226 -2.77 -7.47 16.52
C GLY A 226 -3.26 -6.53 17.64
N LEU A 227 -2.43 -6.32 18.67
CA LEU A 227 -2.75 -5.46 19.81
C LEU A 227 -2.46 -3.97 19.56
N GLN A 228 -1.94 -3.65 18.37
CA GLN A 228 -1.68 -2.27 17.94
C GLN A 228 -2.70 -1.79 16.91
N ASP A 229 -2.76 -0.48 16.71
CA ASP A 229 -3.59 0.15 15.68
C ASP A 229 -3.08 -0.26 14.28
N GLN A 230 -3.88 -1.05 13.57
CA GLN A 230 -3.56 -1.57 12.23
C GLN A 230 -3.40 -0.48 11.16
N ARG A 231 -3.71 0.76 11.49
CA ARG A 231 -3.49 1.90 10.58
C ARG A 231 -2.06 2.40 10.60
N LYS A 232 -1.35 2.24 11.70
CA LYS A 232 0.04 2.68 11.91
C LYS A 232 1.06 1.72 11.27
N PRO A 233 2.34 2.13 11.15
CA PRO A 233 3.43 1.21 10.79
C PRO A 233 3.46 -0.01 11.71
N LEU A 234 3.96 -1.16 11.21
CA LEU A 234 4.05 -2.41 11.96
C LEU A 234 4.75 -2.24 13.31
N SER A 235 5.81 -1.46 13.34
CA SER A 235 6.47 -0.99 14.58
C SER A 235 7.26 0.26 14.28
N SER A 236 7.49 1.08 15.32
CA SER A 236 8.35 2.25 15.23
C SER A 236 9.32 2.28 16.41
N PHE A 237 10.57 2.58 16.13
CA PHE A 237 11.65 2.59 17.12
C PHE A 237 12.46 3.88 17.00
N MET A 238 12.90 4.38 18.14
CA MET A 238 13.92 5.42 18.20
C MET A 238 15.18 4.83 18.88
N PHE A 239 16.29 4.76 18.12
CA PHE A 239 17.56 4.27 18.61
C PHE A 239 18.43 5.44 19.03
N LEU A 240 18.65 5.57 20.33
CA LEU A 240 19.51 6.57 20.93
C LEU A 240 20.86 5.93 21.29
N GLY A 241 21.94 6.64 21.05
CA GLY A 241 23.26 6.17 21.42
C GLY A 241 24.39 6.87 20.67
N THR A 242 25.61 6.67 21.14
CA THR A 242 26.82 7.20 20.49
C THR A 242 27.01 6.56 19.10
N SER A 243 27.83 7.20 18.25
CA SER A 243 28.21 6.62 16.96
C SER A 243 28.97 5.29 17.16
N GLY A 244 28.74 4.33 16.26
CA GLY A 244 29.45 3.04 16.25
C GLY A 244 28.95 1.98 17.24
N VAL A 245 27.86 2.22 17.99
CA VAL A 245 27.31 1.23 18.96
C VAL A 245 26.42 0.15 18.34
N GLY A 246 26.22 0.16 17.02
CA GLY A 246 25.45 -0.85 16.30
C GLY A 246 24.01 -0.48 15.95
N LYS A 247 23.59 0.80 16.02
CA LYS A 247 22.23 1.24 15.67
C LYS A 247 21.81 0.83 14.25
N THR A 248 22.66 1.13 13.27
CA THR A 248 22.42 0.78 11.86
C THR A 248 22.49 -0.73 11.65
N GLU A 249 23.43 -1.42 12.33
CA GLU A 249 23.53 -2.88 12.24
C GLU A 249 22.30 -3.60 12.79
N LEU A 250 21.70 -3.08 13.87
CA LEU A 250 20.46 -3.61 14.40
C LEU A 250 19.29 -3.43 13.42
N ALA A 251 19.27 -2.32 12.69
CA ALA A 251 18.25 -2.08 11.65
C ALA A 251 18.42 -3.05 10.45
N LEU A 252 19.66 -3.30 10.01
CA LEU A 252 19.96 -4.28 8.96
C LEU A 252 19.61 -5.71 9.39
N ALA A 253 20.03 -6.09 10.61
CA ALA A 253 19.71 -7.39 11.18
C ALA A 253 18.19 -7.60 11.29
N LEU A 254 17.44 -6.52 11.60
CA LEU A 254 15.99 -6.57 11.69
C LEU A 254 15.34 -6.75 10.30
N ALA A 255 15.85 -6.08 9.27
CA ALA A 255 15.39 -6.27 7.90
C ALA A 255 15.57 -7.73 7.46
N GLU A 256 16.76 -8.29 7.65
CA GLU A 256 17.05 -9.69 7.37
C GLU A 256 16.16 -10.64 8.21
N GLY A 257 16.01 -10.36 9.51
CA GLY A 257 15.25 -11.21 10.43
C GLY A 257 13.75 -11.25 10.13
N MET A 258 13.16 -10.11 9.73
CA MET A 258 11.73 -9.95 9.49
C MET A 258 11.30 -10.26 8.06
N PHE A 259 12.15 -9.92 7.08
CA PHE A 259 11.81 -10.00 5.67
C PHE A 259 12.65 -11.04 4.90
N ASP A 260 13.54 -11.77 5.58
CA ASP A 260 14.51 -12.71 5.01
C ASP A 260 15.38 -12.07 3.88
N ASP A 261 15.53 -10.74 3.93
CA ASP A 261 16.27 -9.94 2.96
C ASP A 261 16.93 -8.74 3.65
N GLU A 262 18.26 -8.67 3.62
CA GLU A 262 19.00 -7.54 4.18
C GLU A 262 18.79 -6.25 3.37
N GLU A 263 18.49 -6.37 2.06
CA GLU A 263 18.18 -5.25 1.19
C GLU A 263 16.74 -4.73 1.36
N ALA A 264 15.92 -5.36 2.20
CA ALA A 264 14.60 -4.87 2.57
C ALA A 264 14.71 -3.67 3.54
N ILE A 265 15.66 -2.77 3.28
CA ILE A 265 15.88 -1.54 4.02
C ILE A 265 15.86 -0.33 3.08
N ILE A 266 15.18 0.73 3.51
CA ILE A 266 15.13 2.02 2.84
C ILE A 266 15.80 3.03 3.77
N ARG A 267 17.01 3.46 3.43
CA ARG A 267 17.78 4.38 4.27
C ARG A 267 17.69 5.81 3.75
N PHE A 268 17.52 6.75 4.71
CA PHE A 268 17.60 8.19 4.50
C PHE A 268 18.54 8.79 5.54
N ASP A 269 19.60 9.44 5.07
CA ASP A 269 20.49 10.23 5.91
C ASP A 269 19.95 11.67 6.02
N MET A 270 19.56 12.06 7.21
CA MET A 270 18.94 13.37 7.44
C MET A 270 19.90 14.53 7.29
N SER A 271 21.19 14.25 7.18
CA SER A 271 22.17 15.29 6.82
C SER A 271 21.98 15.87 5.40
N GLU A 272 21.25 15.17 4.53
CA GLU A 272 20.90 15.58 3.16
C GLU A 272 19.60 16.41 3.10
N TYR A 273 18.86 16.51 4.24
CA TYR A 273 17.53 17.12 4.32
C TYR A 273 17.49 18.28 5.34
N LYS A 274 18.49 19.16 5.29
CA LYS A 274 18.67 20.28 6.26
C LYS A 274 17.91 21.55 5.89
N GLN A 275 17.50 21.69 4.62
CA GLN A 275 16.92 22.94 4.14
C GLN A 275 15.40 22.87 4.10
N LYS A 276 14.79 24.05 4.28
CA LYS A 276 13.36 24.21 4.02
C LYS A 276 13.10 23.91 2.54
N GLY A 277 12.18 23.01 2.27
CA GLY A 277 11.88 22.56 0.90
C GLY A 277 12.52 21.21 0.53
N ASP A 278 13.48 20.68 1.31
CA ASP A 278 13.98 19.33 1.08
C ASP A 278 12.89 18.25 1.24
N ILE A 279 11.77 18.61 1.87
CA ILE A 279 10.56 17.77 1.96
C ILE A 279 10.07 17.33 0.57
N THR A 280 10.20 18.16 -0.46
CA THR A 280 9.81 17.82 -1.83
C THR A 280 10.62 16.67 -2.42
N LYS A 281 11.88 16.47 -1.97
CA LYS A 281 12.67 15.31 -2.35
C LYS A 281 12.04 14.01 -1.86
N LEU A 282 11.36 14.04 -0.70
CA LEU A 282 10.74 12.86 -0.08
C LEU A 282 9.36 12.54 -0.64
N ILE A 283 8.51 13.56 -0.84
CA ILE A 283 7.11 13.38 -1.28
C ILE A 283 6.87 13.71 -2.76
N GLY A 284 7.87 14.29 -3.43
CA GLY A 284 7.76 14.79 -4.80
C GLY A 284 7.30 16.24 -4.90
N ASP A 285 7.34 16.78 -6.10
CA ASP A 285 6.88 18.13 -6.41
C ASP A 285 5.98 18.12 -7.64
N ARG A 286 4.77 18.67 -7.49
CA ARG A 286 3.76 18.73 -8.55
C ARG A 286 4.18 19.70 -9.68
N GLN A 287 4.87 20.78 -9.35
CA GLN A 287 5.26 21.78 -10.34
C GLN A 287 6.37 21.26 -11.27
N THR A 288 7.38 20.62 -10.69
CA THR A 288 8.50 20.03 -11.44
C THR A 288 8.21 18.62 -11.94
N ARG A 289 7.07 18.04 -11.57
CA ARG A 289 6.68 16.64 -11.85
C ARG A 289 7.71 15.62 -11.35
N THR A 290 8.48 15.96 -10.31
CA THR A 290 9.42 15.03 -9.70
C THR A 290 8.73 14.11 -8.71
N LYS A 291 9.09 12.83 -8.77
CA LYS A 291 8.57 11.82 -7.84
C LYS A 291 9.30 11.88 -6.51
N GLY A 292 8.60 11.61 -5.41
CA GLY A 292 9.18 11.58 -4.08
C GLY A 292 10.00 10.31 -3.83
N GLN A 293 11.20 10.47 -3.29
CA GLN A 293 12.08 9.33 -3.02
C GLN A 293 11.51 8.39 -1.96
N LEU A 294 10.89 8.92 -0.89
CA LEU A 294 10.28 8.12 0.16
C LEU A 294 9.06 7.38 -0.36
N THR A 295 8.15 8.09 -0.98
CA THR A 295 6.88 7.54 -1.47
C THR A 295 7.10 6.48 -2.56
N GLU A 296 8.01 6.71 -3.50
CA GLU A 296 8.29 5.74 -4.56
C GLU A 296 9.03 4.49 -4.02
N LYS A 297 10.02 4.66 -3.14
CA LYS A 297 10.72 3.52 -2.55
C LYS A 297 9.79 2.63 -1.71
N VAL A 298 8.88 3.23 -0.93
CA VAL A 298 7.91 2.46 -0.14
C VAL A 298 6.87 1.77 -1.02
N LYS A 299 6.44 2.39 -2.14
CA LYS A 299 5.59 1.70 -3.14
C LYS A 299 6.30 0.48 -3.74
N GLN A 300 7.60 0.60 -4.03
CA GLN A 300 8.38 -0.50 -4.59
C GLN A 300 8.70 -1.59 -3.57
N LYS A 301 8.96 -1.20 -2.31
CA LYS A 301 9.29 -2.12 -1.20
C LYS A 301 8.34 -1.87 0.00
N PRO A 302 7.06 -2.27 -0.09
CA PRO A 302 6.09 -2.01 0.97
C PRO A 302 6.38 -2.77 2.27
N TYR A 303 7.16 -3.85 2.19
CA TYR A 303 7.66 -4.64 3.32
C TYR A 303 9.14 -4.34 3.52
N SER A 304 9.44 -3.32 4.29
CA SER A 304 10.81 -2.87 4.49
C SER A 304 11.01 -2.21 5.86
N VAL A 305 12.26 -2.12 6.27
CA VAL A 305 12.68 -1.25 7.35
C VAL A 305 13.02 0.13 6.79
N ILE A 306 12.36 1.17 7.26
CA ILE A 306 12.69 2.55 6.92
C ILE A 306 13.62 3.08 8.00
N LEU A 307 14.87 3.31 7.63
CA LEU A 307 15.90 3.86 8.52
C LEU A 307 16.08 5.35 8.26
N ILE A 308 15.71 6.16 9.24
CA ILE A 308 15.88 7.59 9.26
C ILE A 308 17.08 7.90 10.14
N ASP A 309 18.23 8.14 9.51
CA ASP A 309 19.50 8.24 10.21
C ASP A 309 19.80 9.71 10.58
N GLU A 310 20.22 9.95 11.85
CA GLU A 310 20.60 11.24 12.40
C GLU A 310 19.48 12.32 12.27
N VAL A 311 18.27 11.99 12.76
CA VAL A 311 17.07 12.85 12.62
C VAL A 311 17.26 14.27 13.14
N GLU A 312 18.14 14.49 14.11
CA GLU A 312 18.49 15.81 14.65
C GLU A 312 19.10 16.77 13.64
N LYS A 313 19.53 16.27 12.47
CA LYS A 313 20.10 17.08 11.38
C LYS A 313 19.07 17.57 10.38
N ALA A 314 17.88 16.99 10.39
CA ALA A 314 16.80 17.32 9.47
C ALA A 314 16.20 18.71 9.75
N HIS A 315 15.63 19.33 8.71
CA HIS A 315 14.74 20.48 8.90
C HIS A 315 13.45 20.05 9.60
N SER A 316 12.85 20.92 10.43
CA SER A 316 11.64 20.59 11.19
C SER A 316 10.48 20.10 10.32
N GLU A 317 10.25 20.67 9.14
CA GLU A 317 9.20 20.21 8.20
C GLU A 317 9.39 18.73 7.77
N VAL A 318 10.64 18.27 7.67
CA VAL A 318 10.94 16.87 7.37
C VAL A 318 10.67 15.98 8.58
N VAL A 319 10.95 16.45 9.79
CA VAL A 319 10.61 15.74 11.03
C VAL A 319 9.09 15.59 11.16
N ASP A 320 8.33 16.67 10.93
CA ASP A 320 6.87 16.68 10.95
C ASP A 320 6.26 15.68 9.96
N LEU A 321 6.88 15.54 8.78
CA LEU A 321 6.48 14.54 7.80
C LEU A 321 6.57 13.10 8.35
N PHE A 322 7.68 12.78 9.03
CA PHE A 322 7.85 11.47 9.63
C PHE A 322 6.91 11.25 10.82
N LEU A 323 6.62 12.28 11.61
CA LEU A 323 5.60 12.19 12.67
C LEU A 323 4.22 11.85 12.08
N GLN A 324 3.85 12.46 10.95
CA GLN A 324 2.63 12.10 10.23
C GLN A 324 2.61 10.62 9.81
N VAL A 325 3.74 10.10 9.30
CA VAL A 325 3.88 8.67 8.94
C VAL A 325 3.66 7.79 10.17
N LEU A 326 4.26 8.13 11.30
CA LEU A 326 4.15 7.37 12.55
C LEU A 326 2.72 7.34 13.11
N ASP A 327 1.99 8.45 12.98
CA ASP A 327 0.63 8.57 13.50
C ASP A 327 -0.44 8.02 12.57
N ALA A 328 -0.38 8.37 11.28
CA ALA A 328 -1.41 8.01 10.32
C ALA A 328 -1.10 6.72 9.54
N GLY A 329 0.17 6.23 9.55
CA GLY A 329 0.63 5.08 8.77
C GLY A 329 0.45 5.24 7.26
N ARG A 330 0.32 6.48 6.80
CA ARG A 330 0.16 6.82 5.38
C ARG A 330 0.70 8.21 5.08
N LEU A 331 1.07 8.42 3.85
CA LEU A 331 1.57 9.69 3.36
C LEU A 331 0.98 9.98 1.98
N THR A 332 0.56 11.22 1.74
CA THR A 332 0.08 11.64 0.41
C THR A 332 1.24 12.21 -0.38
N ASP A 333 1.47 11.68 -1.57
CA ASP A 333 2.49 12.20 -2.48
C ASP A 333 2.04 13.51 -3.17
N SER A 334 2.94 14.14 -3.92
CA SER A 334 2.67 15.39 -4.63
C SER A 334 1.59 15.30 -5.71
N THR A 335 1.21 14.08 -6.11
CA THR A 335 0.14 13.83 -7.08
C THR A 335 -1.23 13.61 -6.44
N GLY A 336 -1.30 13.60 -5.09
CA GLY A 336 -2.52 13.32 -4.33
C GLY A 336 -2.75 11.84 -4.03
N ARG A 337 -1.82 10.94 -4.41
CA ARG A 337 -1.93 9.52 -4.13
C ARG A 337 -1.46 9.20 -2.72
N GLN A 338 -2.20 8.37 -2.02
CA GLN A 338 -1.83 7.90 -0.69
C GLN A 338 -0.90 6.69 -0.78
N VAL A 339 0.19 6.73 -0.01
CA VAL A 339 1.16 5.63 0.15
C VAL A 339 1.02 5.07 1.55
N SER A 340 0.83 3.76 1.65
CA SER A 340 0.66 3.07 2.94
C SER A 340 2.00 2.64 3.52
N PHE A 341 2.18 2.88 4.82
CA PHE A 341 3.35 2.47 5.61
C PHE A 341 3.02 1.36 6.62
N LYS A 342 1.82 0.78 6.55
CA LYS A 342 1.33 -0.22 7.53
C LYS A 342 2.21 -1.45 7.66
N ASN A 343 2.88 -1.83 6.60
CA ASN A 343 3.72 -3.02 6.54
C ASN A 343 5.20 -2.70 6.75
N THR A 344 5.55 -1.45 7.05
CA THR A 344 6.94 -1.03 7.29
C THR A 344 7.27 -1.02 8.77
N ILE A 345 8.55 -1.17 9.08
CA ILE A 345 9.10 -0.91 10.41
C ILE A 345 9.91 0.39 10.29
N VAL A 346 9.54 1.39 11.06
CA VAL A 346 10.22 2.71 11.02
C VAL A 346 11.23 2.78 12.14
N ILE A 347 12.50 3.03 11.81
CA ILE A 347 13.60 3.20 12.77
C ILE A 347 14.18 4.60 12.60
N ILE A 348 14.15 5.38 13.66
CA ILE A 348 14.74 6.69 13.73
C ILE A 348 16.01 6.57 14.57
N THR A 349 17.15 7.01 14.06
CA THR A 349 18.38 7.09 14.87
C THR A 349 18.70 8.52 15.24
N THR A 350 19.27 8.70 16.42
CA THR A 350 19.74 10.00 16.87
C THR A 350 20.99 9.86 17.76
N ASN A 351 21.83 10.86 17.71
CA ASN A 351 23.00 11.00 18.60
C ASN A 351 22.70 12.01 19.73
N ILE A 352 21.48 12.52 19.85
CA ILE A 352 21.06 13.38 20.96
C ILE A 352 21.31 12.65 22.27
N GLY A 353 21.81 13.37 23.28
CA GLY A 353 22.11 12.80 24.59
C GLY A 353 23.37 11.95 24.66
N SER A 354 24.13 11.79 23.57
CA SER A 354 25.35 10.99 23.53
C SER A 354 26.35 11.42 24.62
N GLN A 355 26.49 12.72 24.87
CA GLN A 355 27.38 13.23 25.92
C GLN A 355 26.93 12.79 27.33
N LYS A 356 25.63 12.75 27.60
CA LYS A 356 25.09 12.26 28.87
C LYS A 356 25.33 10.77 29.02
N ILE A 357 25.15 10.01 27.94
CA ILE A 357 25.43 8.56 27.90
C ILE A 357 26.91 8.30 28.22
N ILE A 358 27.82 9.00 27.56
CA ILE A 358 29.28 8.87 27.79
C ILE A 358 29.62 9.23 29.24
N LYS A 359 29.13 10.37 29.73
CA LYS A 359 29.37 10.82 31.09
C LYS A 359 28.88 9.82 32.15
N GLN A 360 27.67 9.23 31.89
CA GLN A 360 27.13 8.19 32.78
C GLN A 360 27.99 6.93 32.76
N TYR A 361 28.52 6.56 31.61
CA TYR A 361 29.39 5.43 31.41
C TYR A 361 30.73 5.61 32.13
N GLU A 362 31.30 6.80 32.04
CA GLU A 362 32.55 7.17 32.74
C GLU A 362 32.38 7.16 34.28
N LEU A 363 31.24 7.63 34.79
CA LEU A 363 30.97 7.72 36.21
C LEU A 363 30.67 6.37 36.87
N LYS A 364 29.97 5.49 36.19
CA LYS A 364 29.47 4.22 36.81
C LYS A 364 29.89 2.95 36.09
N GLY A 365 30.66 3.03 35.03
CA GLY A 365 31.34 1.92 34.35
C GLY A 365 30.50 1.03 33.45
N ASN A 366 29.23 0.83 33.70
CA ASN A 366 28.33 0.08 32.81
C ASN A 366 26.87 0.30 33.23
N PHE A 367 25.94 0.40 32.25
CA PHE A 367 24.50 0.52 32.47
C PHE A 367 23.94 -0.64 33.33
N LYS A 368 24.49 -1.84 33.21
CA LYS A 368 24.13 -3.01 34.05
C LYS A 368 24.39 -2.81 35.55
N LYS A 369 25.23 -1.83 35.93
CA LYS A 369 25.52 -1.52 37.34
C LYS A 369 24.67 -0.36 37.88
N LEU A 370 23.78 0.21 37.09
CA LEU A 370 22.87 1.25 37.54
C LEU A 370 21.75 0.65 38.42
N THR A 371 21.40 1.37 39.48
CA THR A 371 20.19 1.05 40.21
C THR A 371 18.96 1.37 39.41
N GLU A 372 17.82 0.74 39.69
CA GLU A 372 16.54 1.06 38.98
C GLU A 372 16.16 2.56 39.08
N ARG A 373 16.49 3.21 40.22
CA ARG A 373 16.30 4.67 40.37
C ARG A 373 17.18 5.47 39.41
N ASP A 374 18.43 5.06 39.26
CA ASP A 374 19.35 5.75 38.33
C ASP A 374 18.90 5.58 36.89
N LYS A 375 18.42 4.41 36.51
CA LYS A 375 17.86 4.15 35.15
C LYS A 375 16.67 5.06 34.88
N ILE A 376 15.66 5.09 35.77
CA ILE A 376 14.48 5.93 35.63
C ILE A 376 14.84 7.42 35.56
N GLN A 377 15.82 7.87 36.36
CA GLN A 377 16.25 9.28 36.33
C GLN A 377 16.99 9.60 35.03
N PHE A 378 17.76 8.67 34.53
CA PHE A 378 18.46 8.82 33.25
C PHE A 378 17.46 8.86 32.10
N GLU A 379 16.50 7.95 32.04
CA GLU A 379 15.44 7.92 31.04
C GLU A 379 14.65 9.23 31.04
N LYS A 380 14.21 9.72 32.20
CA LYS A 380 13.54 11.02 32.29
C LYS A 380 14.40 12.17 31.75
N SER A 381 15.69 12.18 32.04
CA SER A 381 16.60 13.21 31.55
C SER A 381 16.81 13.15 30.02
N MET A 382 16.75 11.97 29.45
CA MET A 382 16.83 11.75 28.00
C MET A 382 15.53 12.16 27.31
N THR A 383 14.38 11.77 27.88
CA THR A 383 13.06 12.18 27.38
C THR A 383 12.93 13.71 27.32
N LEU A 384 13.33 14.41 28.40
CA LEU A 384 13.31 15.87 28.45
C LEU A 384 14.22 16.50 27.36
N GLU A 385 15.37 15.89 27.08
CA GLU A 385 16.27 16.37 26.03
C GLU A 385 15.71 16.17 24.63
N LEU A 386 15.01 15.06 24.41
CA LEU A 386 14.27 14.82 23.17
C LEU A 386 13.11 15.82 23.01
N GLU A 387 12.28 16.00 24.04
CA GLU A 387 11.16 16.97 24.04
C GLU A 387 11.59 18.42 23.79
N THR A 388 12.83 18.77 24.15
CA THR A 388 13.36 20.11 23.87
C THR A 388 13.92 20.28 22.45
N LYS A 389 14.15 19.18 21.75
CA LYS A 389 14.72 19.15 20.40
C LYS A 389 13.69 18.89 19.30
N PHE A 390 12.64 18.20 19.62
CA PHE A 390 11.51 17.83 18.76
C PHE A 390 10.20 18.34 19.37
#